data_3a0ed7bfce12b738b7e24685316e5dba
#
_entry.id   3a0ed7bfce12b738b7e24685316e5dba
#
_cell.length_a   1.000
_cell.length_b   1.000
_cell.length_c   1.000
_cell.angle_alpha   90.00
_cell.angle_beta   90.00
_cell.angle_gamma   90.00
#
_symmetry.space_group_name_H-M   'P 1'
#
loop_
_entity.id
_entity.type
_entity.pdbx_description
1 polymer ?
#
loop_
_entity_poly.entity_id
_entity_poly.type
_entity_poly.pdbx_seq_one_letter_code
_entity_poly.pdbx_strand_id
1 'polypeptide(L)'
;MTVPNNTNNTGGNAMEPIYCKKFTLYGNDCDCFGRAKPATILGMMQEAAGEQCEGLAMSWDEMAEKGLFWAITRQTVEITRLPRAYETITIETWPMPATKVAFPRASVAYDESGSELFRTIALWVLMDLKERSMVLPGKSGIDLPGCVRGGELPSPKSLMPKNLPNETQRKVRFGQLDRNGHMNNTKYLEWVMDLLPGSFHRDHPLKGFAVCYLNEAKEADPVSLRYDLDENGQLLVDAVRPDPADETKTQRVFAVRAEFA
;
A
#
# COMPACT_ATOMS: atom_id res chain seq x y z
N MET A 1 1.13 32.93 27.43
CA MET A 1 2.05 32.67 26.31
C MET A 1 1.20 32.34 25.11
N THR A 2 1.17 33.25 24.16
CA THR A 2 0.27 33.27 23.00
C THR A 2 0.77 32.35 21.92
N VAL A 3 -0.11 31.46 21.44
CA VAL A 3 0.07 30.63 20.24
C VAL A 3 0.04 31.58 19.02
N PRO A 4 0.98 31.53 18.08
CA PRO A 4 0.88 32.33 16.86
C PRO A 4 -0.17 31.72 15.94
N ASN A 5 -1.23 32.47 15.68
CA ASN A 5 -2.16 32.28 14.57
C ASN A 5 -1.39 32.41 13.25
N ASN A 6 -1.40 31.39 12.43
CA ASN A 6 -0.91 31.47 11.07
C ASN A 6 -2.08 31.89 10.17
N THR A 7 -2.15 33.19 9.90
CA THR A 7 -3.14 33.80 9.01
C THR A 7 -2.52 34.02 7.63
N ASN A 8 -3.23 33.51 6.62
CA ASN A 8 -3.35 34.03 5.26
C ASN A 8 -2.09 34.18 4.40
N ASN A 9 -1.96 33.27 3.45
CA ASN A 9 -1.26 33.62 2.22
C ASN A 9 -2.21 33.43 1.01
N THR A 10 -2.83 34.52 0.57
CA THR A 10 -3.55 34.65 -0.70
C THR A 10 -2.54 35.05 -1.78
N GLY A 11 -1.74 34.13 -2.20
CA GLY A 11 -0.89 34.22 -3.39
C GLY A 11 -0.84 32.84 -3.98
N GLY A 12 -1.10 32.69 -5.29
CA GLY A 12 -1.09 31.39 -5.96
C GLY A 12 0.27 30.69 -5.83
N ASN A 13 0.48 30.03 -4.71
CA ASN A 13 1.63 29.16 -4.49
C ASN A 13 1.36 27.91 -5.29
N ALA A 14 2.27 27.65 -6.24
CA ALA A 14 2.41 26.30 -6.80
C ALA A 14 2.51 25.34 -5.59
N MET A 15 1.55 24.43 -5.46
CA MET A 15 1.47 23.50 -4.33
C MET A 15 2.79 22.72 -4.29
N GLU A 16 3.41 22.65 -3.12
CA GLU A 16 4.61 21.85 -2.97
C GLU A 16 4.27 20.40 -3.32
N PRO A 17 5.03 19.76 -4.24
CA PRO A 17 4.70 18.40 -4.69
C PRO A 17 4.85 17.36 -3.59
N ILE A 18 5.50 17.71 -2.47
CA ILE A 18 5.79 16.83 -1.35
C ILE A 18 4.83 17.14 -0.20
N TYR A 19 4.08 16.13 0.22
CA TYR A 19 3.21 16.21 1.39
C TYR A 19 3.87 15.53 2.57
N CYS A 20 3.83 16.19 3.74
CA CYS A 20 4.43 15.69 4.98
C CYS A 20 3.36 15.48 6.04
N LYS A 21 3.30 14.29 6.64
CA LYS A 21 2.41 14.00 7.75
C LYS A 21 3.14 13.29 8.88
N LYS A 22 2.84 13.71 10.12
CA LYS A 22 3.33 13.04 11.33
C LYS A 22 2.31 12.03 11.82
N PHE A 23 2.80 10.88 12.26
CA PHE A 23 2.04 9.81 12.89
C PHE A 23 2.71 9.39 14.19
N THR A 24 1.93 9.25 15.25
CA THR A 24 2.39 8.61 16.48
C THR A 24 1.80 7.21 16.54
N LEU A 25 2.66 6.19 16.68
CA LEU A 25 2.22 4.80 16.78
C LEU A 25 1.78 4.48 18.20
N TYR A 26 0.72 3.67 18.30
CA TYR A 26 0.23 3.16 19.57
C TYR A 26 0.27 1.63 19.60
N GLY A 27 -0.08 1.02 20.74
CA GLY A 27 -0.02 -0.43 20.91
C GLY A 27 -0.79 -1.22 19.84
N ASN A 28 -1.94 -0.72 19.37
CA ASN A 28 -2.74 -1.38 18.33
C ASN A 28 -2.08 -1.36 16.94
N ASP A 29 -1.16 -0.44 16.71
CA ASP A 29 -0.42 -0.30 15.45
C ASP A 29 0.74 -1.28 15.36
N CYS A 30 1.09 -1.91 16.47
CA CYS A 30 2.28 -2.73 16.63
C CYS A 30 1.96 -4.22 16.81
N ASP A 31 2.95 -5.04 16.48
CA ASP A 31 2.97 -6.47 16.78
C ASP A 31 3.25 -6.74 18.28
N CYS A 32 3.23 -8.00 18.69
CA CYS A 32 3.51 -8.41 20.07
C CYS A 32 4.97 -8.14 20.51
N PHE A 33 5.84 -7.71 19.63
CA PHE A 33 7.23 -7.29 19.90
C PHE A 33 7.38 -5.77 19.93
N GLY A 34 6.26 -5.02 19.82
CA GLY A 34 6.22 -3.56 19.84
C GLY A 34 6.72 -2.91 18.55
N ARG A 35 6.77 -3.62 17.43
CA ARG A 35 7.15 -3.10 16.12
C ARG A 35 5.90 -2.85 15.28
N ALA A 36 5.89 -1.77 14.49
CA ALA A 36 4.77 -1.48 13.58
C ALA A 36 4.47 -2.68 12.67
N LYS A 37 3.18 -3.02 12.56
CA LYS A 37 2.73 -4.04 11.62
C LYS A 37 2.92 -3.54 10.18
N PRO A 38 3.32 -4.39 9.22
CA PRO A 38 3.42 -4.00 7.81
C PRO A 38 2.11 -3.39 7.26
N ALA A 39 0.96 -3.91 7.68
CA ALA A 39 -0.35 -3.35 7.31
C ALA A 39 -0.55 -1.92 7.84
N THR A 40 -0.08 -1.61 9.04
CA THR A 40 -0.15 -0.28 9.64
C THR A 40 0.67 0.74 8.84
N ILE A 41 1.93 0.41 8.47
CA ILE A 41 2.74 1.33 7.68
C ILE A 41 2.14 1.57 6.28
N LEU A 42 1.53 0.56 5.66
CA LEU A 42 0.79 0.74 4.41
C LEU A 42 -0.39 1.70 4.59
N GLY A 43 -1.15 1.54 5.67
CA GLY A 43 -2.29 2.40 6.01
C GLY A 43 -1.86 3.87 6.19
N MET A 44 -0.79 4.11 6.95
CA MET A 44 -0.25 5.47 7.18
C MET A 44 0.21 6.14 5.88
N MET A 45 0.87 5.39 4.99
CA MET A 45 1.27 5.92 3.69
C MET A 45 0.08 6.28 2.80
N GLN A 46 -0.97 5.44 2.81
CA GLN A 46 -2.20 5.71 2.04
C GLN A 46 -2.98 6.88 2.62
N GLU A 47 -3.03 7.04 3.93
CA GLU A 47 -3.67 8.18 4.58
C GLU A 47 -2.95 9.48 4.24
N ALA A 48 -1.63 9.54 4.33
CA ALA A 48 -0.86 10.71 3.91
C ALA A 48 -1.07 11.04 2.42
N ALA A 49 -1.12 10.03 1.56
CA ALA A 49 -1.42 10.20 0.13
C ALA A 49 -2.85 10.71 -0.11
N GLY A 50 -3.83 10.19 0.64
CA GLY A 50 -5.23 10.60 0.57
C GLY A 50 -5.42 12.06 0.94
N GLU A 51 -4.84 12.51 2.05
CA GLU A 51 -4.90 13.91 2.47
C GLU A 51 -4.26 14.87 1.44
N GLN A 52 -3.16 14.47 0.80
CA GLN A 52 -2.62 15.26 -0.31
C GLN A 52 -3.61 15.32 -1.47
N CYS A 53 -4.28 14.21 -1.80
CA CYS A 53 -5.27 14.17 -2.88
C CYS A 53 -6.51 15.06 -2.57
N GLU A 54 -6.94 15.14 -1.31
CA GLU A 54 -8.00 16.08 -0.89
C GLU A 54 -7.59 17.53 -1.18
N GLY A 55 -6.36 17.92 -0.86
CA GLY A 55 -5.81 19.24 -1.19
C GLY A 55 -5.69 19.52 -2.70
N LEU A 56 -5.76 18.48 -3.54
CA LEU A 56 -5.65 18.55 -4.99
C LEU A 56 -7.01 18.44 -5.72
N ALA A 57 -8.13 18.48 -5.01
CA ALA A 57 -9.47 18.20 -5.54
C ALA A 57 -9.53 16.82 -6.25
N MET A 58 -8.93 15.81 -5.63
CA MET A 58 -8.86 14.41 -6.07
C MET A 58 -9.19 13.45 -4.93
N SER A 59 -9.97 13.91 -3.96
CA SER A 59 -10.56 13.06 -2.90
C SER A 59 -11.39 11.93 -3.51
N TRP A 60 -11.74 10.97 -2.68
CA TRP A 60 -12.57 9.86 -3.12
C TRP A 60 -13.92 10.34 -3.69
N ASP A 61 -14.56 11.31 -3.02
CA ASP A 61 -15.88 11.82 -3.44
C ASP A 61 -15.77 12.61 -4.75
N GLU A 62 -14.77 13.46 -4.90
CA GLU A 62 -14.52 14.23 -6.14
C GLU A 62 -14.16 13.33 -7.32
N MET A 63 -13.43 12.24 -7.07
CA MET A 63 -13.15 11.26 -8.12
C MET A 63 -14.40 10.46 -8.50
N ALA A 64 -15.22 10.09 -7.51
CA ALA A 64 -16.50 9.41 -7.76
C ALA A 64 -17.48 10.27 -8.58
N GLU A 65 -17.54 11.59 -8.34
CA GLU A 65 -18.30 12.55 -9.16
C GLU A 65 -17.83 12.56 -10.63
N LYS A 66 -16.54 12.33 -10.87
CA LYS A 66 -15.96 12.18 -12.20
C LYS A 66 -16.18 10.77 -12.80
N GLY A 67 -16.86 9.87 -12.07
CA GLY A 67 -17.04 8.47 -12.44
C GLY A 67 -15.76 7.63 -12.35
N LEU A 68 -14.79 8.04 -11.53
CA LEU A 68 -13.48 7.43 -11.41
C LEU A 68 -13.20 7.02 -9.97
N PHE A 69 -12.26 6.09 -9.79
CA PHE A 69 -11.66 5.79 -8.49
C PHE A 69 -10.19 5.35 -8.62
N TRP A 70 -9.43 5.57 -7.56
CA TRP A 70 -8.05 5.13 -7.48
C TRP A 70 -7.96 3.67 -7.05
N ALA A 71 -7.14 2.89 -7.77
CA ALA A 71 -6.79 1.53 -7.38
C ALA A 71 -5.26 1.37 -7.35
N ILE A 72 -4.75 0.76 -6.29
CA ILE A 72 -3.34 0.37 -6.23
C ILE A 72 -3.15 -0.98 -6.92
N THR A 73 -2.13 -1.10 -7.77
CA THR A 73 -1.85 -2.35 -8.48
C THR A 73 -0.59 -3.03 -8.00
N ARG A 74 0.43 -2.26 -7.60
CA ARG A 74 1.71 -2.79 -7.12
C ARG A 74 2.33 -1.83 -6.13
N GLN A 75 3.07 -2.41 -5.18
CA GLN A 75 3.86 -1.61 -4.25
C GLN A 75 5.12 -2.39 -3.85
N THR A 76 6.23 -1.68 -3.71
CA THR A 76 7.46 -2.19 -3.11
C THR A 76 7.80 -1.32 -1.90
N VAL A 77 8.18 -1.96 -0.80
CA VAL A 77 8.62 -1.30 0.44
C VAL A 77 9.97 -1.87 0.82
N GLU A 78 10.94 -1.01 1.06
CA GLU A 78 12.22 -1.34 1.70
C GLU A 78 12.21 -0.79 3.12
N ILE A 79 12.68 -1.59 4.07
CA ILE A 79 12.62 -1.31 5.50
C ILE A 79 14.02 -1.33 6.09
N THR A 80 14.48 -0.18 6.55
CA THR A 80 15.69 -0.05 7.35
C THR A 80 15.44 -0.58 8.76
N ARG A 81 14.35 -0.11 9.38
CA ARG A 81 13.75 -0.66 10.59
C ARG A 81 12.27 -0.32 10.68
N LEU A 82 11.49 -1.17 11.34
CA LEU A 82 10.11 -0.84 11.68
C LEU A 82 10.08 0.13 12.86
N PRO A 83 9.25 1.18 12.81
CA PRO A 83 9.03 2.05 13.98
C PRO A 83 8.39 1.27 15.13
N ARG A 84 8.53 1.79 16.35
CA ARG A 84 8.05 1.14 17.58
C ARG A 84 6.84 1.84 18.16
N ALA A 85 6.16 1.15 19.07
CA ALA A 85 5.07 1.75 19.84
C ALA A 85 5.56 3.02 20.55
N TYR A 86 4.71 4.05 20.52
CA TYR A 86 4.93 5.40 21.07
C TYR A 86 6.00 6.23 20.34
N GLU A 87 6.52 5.74 19.21
CA GLU A 87 7.40 6.51 18.35
C GLU A 87 6.56 7.42 17.44
N THR A 88 7.02 8.66 17.25
CA THR A 88 6.46 9.58 16.26
C THR A 88 7.34 9.56 15.01
N ILE A 89 6.72 9.35 13.87
CA ILE A 89 7.39 9.32 12.57
C ILE A 89 6.83 10.41 11.66
N THR A 90 7.64 10.86 10.72
CA THR A 90 7.21 11.75 9.64
C THR A 90 7.21 10.99 8.32
N ILE A 91 6.08 10.94 7.64
CA ILE A 91 5.96 10.39 6.28
C ILE A 91 5.94 11.55 5.30
N GLU A 92 6.88 11.55 4.38
CA GLU A 92 6.88 12.39 3.18
C GLU A 92 6.35 11.57 2.01
N THR A 93 5.40 12.11 1.24
CA THR A 93 4.85 11.45 0.06
C THR A 93 4.68 12.42 -1.10
N TRP A 94 4.90 11.93 -2.31
CA TRP A 94 4.75 12.76 -3.51
C TRP A 94 4.34 11.92 -4.73
N PRO A 95 3.50 12.45 -5.61
CA PRO A 95 3.27 11.83 -6.91
C PRO A 95 4.54 11.97 -7.77
N MET A 96 4.88 10.93 -8.49
CA MET A 96 5.92 10.95 -9.51
C MET A 96 5.29 11.24 -10.89
N PRO A 97 6.08 11.59 -11.92
CA PRO A 97 5.55 11.77 -13.26
C PRO A 97 4.75 10.55 -13.72
N ALA A 98 3.55 10.80 -14.22
CA ALA A 98 2.67 9.74 -14.72
C ALA A 98 3.34 8.96 -15.84
N THR A 99 3.16 7.65 -15.85
CA THR A 99 3.58 6.78 -16.95
C THR A 99 2.44 6.66 -17.99
N LYS A 100 2.65 5.87 -19.04
CA LYS A 100 1.59 5.60 -20.03
C LYS A 100 0.36 4.91 -19.42
N VAL A 101 0.53 4.19 -18.30
CA VAL A 101 -0.50 3.29 -17.75
C VAL A 101 -0.79 3.49 -16.26
N ALA A 102 0.03 4.25 -15.53
CA ALA A 102 -0.09 4.39 -14.07
C ALA A 102 0.40 5.75 -13.57
N PHE A 103 0.00 6.08 -12.35
CA PHE A 103 0.44 7.21 -11.57
C PHE A 103 1.32 6.69 -10.42
N PRO A 104 2.66 6.68 -10.58
CA PRO A 104 3.54 6.25 -9.52
C PRO A 104 3.55 7.27 -8.37
N ARG A 105 3.68 6.77 -7.13
CA ARG A 105 3.81 7.59 -5.93
C ARG A 105 4.94 7.04 -5.07
N ALA A 106 5.83 7.91 -4.66
CA ALA A 106 6.88 7.59 -3.71
C ALA A 106 6.52 8.09 -2.31
N SER A 107 7.02 7.41 -1.29
CA SER A 107 6.97 7.87 0.10
C SER A 107 8.22 7.42 0.85
N VAL A 108 8.65 8.23 1.83
CA VAL A 108 9.74 7.91 2.76
C VAL A 108 9.30 8.27 4.17
N ALA A 109 9.59 7.42 5.13
CA ALA A 109 9.35 7.67 6.54
C ALA A 109 10.63 7.92 7.29
N TYR A 110 10.61 8.88 8.20
CA TYR A 110 11.72 9.28 9.05
C TYR A 110 11.33 9.26 10.51
N ASP A 111 12.27 8.94 11.38
CA ASP A 111 12.12 9.15 12.82
C ASP A 111 12.36 10.62 13.20
N GLU A 112 12.22 10.95 14.49
CA GLU A 112 12.41 12.31 14.99
C GLU A 112 13.86 12.83 14.86
N SER A 113 14.83 11.94 14.67
CA SER A 113 16.22 12.32 14.40
C SER A 113 16.48 12.61 12.91
N GLY A 114 15.49 12.36 12.02
CA GLY A 114 15.62 12.44 10.58
C GLY A 114 16.24 11.20 9.94
N SER A 115 16.40 10.10 10.70
CA SER A 115 16.89 8.83 10.17
C SER A 115 15.77 8.11 9.42
N GLU A 116 16.08 7.59 8.24
CA GLU A 116 15.11 6.87 7.41
C GLU A 116 14.74 5.52 8.02
N LEU A 117 13.44 5.27 8.09
CA LEU A 117 12.83 4.06 8.62
C LEU A 117 12.44 3.07 7.51
N PHE A 118 11.76 3.56 6.51
CA PHE A 118 11.34 2.79 5.34
C PHE A 118 11.03 3.73 4.17
N ARG A 119 11.09 3.18 2.96
CA ARG A 119 10.70 3.86 1.73
C ARG A 119 9.84 2.97 0.86
N THR A 120 9.06 3.58 -0.01
CA THR A 120 8.16 2.86 -0.91
C THR A 120 7.99 3.56 -2.25
N ILE A 121 7.64 2.74 -3.23
CA ILE A 121 7.01 3.18 -4.47
C ILE A 121 5.75 2.36 -4.72
N ALA A 122 4.64 3.02 -5.03
CA ALA A 122 3.36 2.42 -5.33
C ALA A 122 2.90 2.83 -6.73
N LEU A 123 2.29 1.91 -7.48
CA LEU A 123 1.67 2.17 -8.78
C LEU A 123 0.16 2.23 -8.61
N TRP A 124 -0.38 3.41 -8.82
CA TRP A 124 -1.82 3.67 -8.82
C TRP A 124 -2.33 3.75 -10.25
N VAL A 125 -3.54 3.29 -10.45
CA VAL A 125 -4.29 3.42 -11.71
C VAL A 125 -5.63 4.05 -11.44
N LEU A 126 -6.19 4.69 -12.45
CA LEU A 126 -7.58 5.13 -12.44
C LEU A 126 -8.45 4.05 -13.05
N MET A 127 -9.57 3.81 -12.42
CA MET A 127 -10.59 2.87 -12.87
C MET A 127 -11.88 3.63 -13.09
N ASP A 128 -12.58 3.30 -14.17
CA ASP A 128 -13.95 3.71 -14.36
C ASP A 128 -14.87 3.02 -13.34
N LEU A 129 -15.68 3.80 -12.66
CA LEU A 129 -16.52 3.32 -11.55
C LEU A 129 -17.61 2.35 -12.03
N LYS A 130 -18.15 2.58 -13.24
CA LYS A 130 -19.23 1.80 -13.83
C LYS A 130 -18.73 0.62 -14.63
N GLU A 131 -17.80 0.88 -15.56
CA GLU A 131 -17.29 -0.14 -16.48
C GLU A 131 -16.21 -1.04 -15.84
N ARG A 132 -15.69 -0.66 -14.65
CA ARG A 132 -14.62 -1.38 -13.93
C ARG A 132 -13.39 -1.63 -14.80
N SER A 133 -13.16 -0.75 -15.76
CA SER A 133 -12.04 -0.78 -16.70
C SER A 133 -11.02 0.30 -16.37
N MET A 134 -9.76 0.07 -16.74
CA MET A 134 -8.68 1.02 -16.49
C MET A 134 -8.77 2.23 -17.42
N VAL A 135 -8.66 3.42 -16.83
CA VAL A 135 -8.57 4.70 -17.56
C VAL A 135 -7.11 5.13 -17.61
N LEU A 136 -6.54 5.22 -18.81
CA LEU A 136 -5.13 5.59 -18.98
C LEU A 136 -4.87 7.04 -18.55
N PRO A 137 -3.71 7.37 -17.95
CA PRO A 137 -3.37 8.73 -17.54
C PRO A 137 -3.62 9.79 -18.61
N GLY A 138 -3.16 9.58 -19.83
CA GLY A 138 -3.36 10.52 -20.93
C GLY A 138 -4.80 10.71 -21.42
N LYS A 139 -5.76 9.93 -20.90
CA LYS A 139 -7.20 10.02 -21.20
C LYS A 139 -8.05 10.40 -20.00
N SER A 140 -7.45 10.47 -18.82
CA SER A 140 -8.18 10.66 -17.55
C SER A 140 -8.59 12.11 -17.29
N GLY A 141 -7.93 13.08 -17.92
CA GLY A 141 -8.07 14.50 -17.57
C GLY A 141 -7.46 14.86 -16.20
N ILE A 142 -6.76 13.92 -15.56
CA ILE A 142 -6.08 14.16 -14.26
C ILE A 142 -4.66 14.62 -14.53
N ASP A 143 -4.34 15.82 -14.05
CA ASP A 143 -2.99 16.37 -14.04
C ASP A 143 -2.46 16.40 -12.61
N LEU A 144 -1.56 15.46 -12.30
CA LEU A 144 -0.86 15.42 -11.02
C LEU A 144 0.53 16.03 -11.21
N PRO A 145 0.90 17.03 -10.38
CA PRO A 145 2.24 17.63 -10.44
C PRO A 145 3.29 16.62 -10.00
N GLY A 146 3.83 15.86 -10.97
CA GLY A 146 4.82 14.83 -10.72
C GLY A 146 6.18 15.40 -10.34
N CYS A 147 6.83 14.82 -9.33
CA CYS A 147 8.13 15.21 -8.81
C CYS A 147 9.06 13.99 -8.75
N VAL A 148 10.36 14.22 -8.98
CA VAL A 148 11.43 13.24 -8.78
C VAL A 148 12.48 13.88 -7.88
N ARG A 149 12.71 13.31 -6.71
CA ARG A 149 13.70 13.81 -5.73
C ARG A 149 15.07 13.17 -5.90
N GLY A 150 15.12 12.00 -6.53
CA GLY A 150 16.28 11.11 -6.54
C GLY A 150 16.27 10.12 -5.37
N GLY A 151 16.84 8.95 -5.60
CA GLY A 151 16.87 7.87 -4.60
C GLY A 151 15.55 7.11 -4.43
N GLU A 152 14.54 7.38 -5.26
CA GLU A 152 13.32 6.58 -5.28
C GLU A 152 13.62 5.13 -5.67
N LEU A 153 12.81 4.20 -5.14
CA LEU A 153 12.91 2.81 -5.52
C LEU A 153 12.58 2.61 -7.01
N PRO A 154 13.13 1.56 -7.63
CA PRO A 154 12.72 1.18 -8.98
C PRO A 154 11.22 0.85 -9.03
N SER A 155 10.61 1.11 -10.19
CA SER A 155 9.20 0.80 -10.42
C SER A 155 8.87 -0.65 -10.06
N PRO A 156 7.81 -0.92 -9.27
CA PRO A 156 7.45 -2.26 -8.84
C PRO A 156 7.19 -3.20 -10.02
N LYS A 157 7.85 -4.35 -10.02
CA LYS A 157 7.71 -5.38 -11.06
C LYS A 157 6.51 -6.29 -10.77
N SER A 158 5.98 -6.92 -11.80
CA SER A 158 5.00 -8.00 -11.66
C SER A 158 5.63 -9.21 -10.98
N LEU A 159 4.91 -9.79 -10.03
CA LEU A 159 5.24 -11.09 -9.46
C LEU A 159 4.55 -12.17 -10.30
N MET A 160 5.37 -12.99 -10.95
CA MET A 160 4.87 -14.07 -11.80
C MET A 160 4.32 -15.22 -10.95
N PRO A 161 3.29 -15.95 -11.44
CA PRO A 161 2.77 -17.11 -10.74
C PRO A 161 3.87 -18.18 -10.56
N LYS A 162 3.85 -18.83 -9.41
CA LYS A 162 4.78 -19.92 -9.08
C LYS A 162 4.00 -21.12 -8.54
N ASN A 163 4.54 -22.30 -8.76
CA ASN A 163 4.08 -23.49 -8.07
C ASN A 163 4.74 -23.53 -6.68
N LEU A 164 3.96 -23.22 -5.64
CA LEU A 164 4.42 -23.13 -4.26
C LEU A 164 3.89 -24.33 -3.47
N PRO A 165 4.73 -24.97 -2.63
CA PRO A 165 4.41 -26.29 -2.06
C PRO A 165 3.38 -26.24 -0.91
N ASN A 166 3.28 -25.13 -0.21
CA ASN A 166 2.39 -25.00 0.93
C ASN A 166 1.10 -24.27 0.55
N GLU A 167 -0.02 -24.66 1.16
CA GLU A 167 -1.31 -24.01 0.92
C GLU A 167 -2.10 -23.87 2.22
N THR A 168 -2.78 -22.74 2.39
CA THR A 168 -3.76 -22.52 3.46
C THR A 168 -4.96 -21.75 2.92
N GLN A 169 -6.12 -21.98 3.54
CA GLN A 169 -7.37 -21.32 3.14
C GLN A 169 -7.66 -20.12 4.04
N ARG A 170 -8.13 -19.05 3.45
CA ARG A 170 -8.67 -17.87 4.11
C ARG A 170 -10.03 -17.53 3.53
N LYS A 171 -10.80 -16.76 4.27
CA LYS A 171 -12.09 -16.24 3.83
C LYS A 171 -12.19 -14.78 4.21
N VAL A 172 -12.52 -13.93 3.25
CA VAL A 172 -12.69 -12.50 3.50
C VAL A 172 -13.83 -12.26 4.49
N ARG A 173 -13.60 -11.44 5.51
CA ARG A 173 -14.55 -11.11 6.58
C ARG A 173 -14.92 -9.64 6.54
N PHE A 174 -16.09 -9.28 7.05
CA PHE A 174 -16.62 -7.92 7.11
C PHE A 174 -15.59 -6.90 7.63
N GLY A 175 -14.89 -7.17 8.73
CA GLY A 175 -13.88 -6.28 9.30
C GLY A 175 -12.62 -6.06 8.43
N GLN A 176 -12.52 -6.71 7.29
CA GLN A 176 -11.42 -6.56 6.34
C GLN A 176 -11.82 -5.74 5.11
N LEU A 177 -13.08 -5.32 5.01
CA LEU A 177 -13.58 -4.57 3.86
C LEU A 177 -13.24 -3.08 3.98
N ASP A 178 -13.00 -2.46 2.83
CA ASP A 178 -12.93 -1.02 2.68
C ASP A 178 -14.32 -0.42 2.36
N ARG A 179 -14.38 0.90 2.18
CA ARG A 179 -15.63 1.60 1.84
C ARG A 179 -16.20 1.25 0.45
N ASN A 180 -15.43 0.56 -0.41
CA ASN A 180 -15.90 0.05 -1.70
C ASN A 180 -16.50 -1.36 -1.59
N GLY A 181 -16.52 -1.96 -0.38
CA GLY A 181 -17.00 -3.32 -0.16
C GLY A 181 -16.04 -4.41 -0.62
N HIS A 182 -14.78 -4.08 -0.86
CA HIS A 182 -13.72 -5.01 -1.21
C HIS A 182 -12.73 -5.16 -0.06
N MET A 183 -12.00 -6.26 -0.05
CA MET A 183 -10.93 -6.46 0.92
C MET A 183 -9.90 -5.34 0.80
N ASN A 184 -9.71 -4.61 1.90
CA ASN A 184 -8.73 -3.54 1.99
C ASN A 184 -7.34 -4.09 1.67
N ASN A 185 -6.61 -3.38 0.81
CA ASN A 185 -5.29 -3.81 0.31
C ASN A 185 -4.25 -4.03 1.42
N THR A 186 -4.35 -3.32 2.55
CA THR A 186 -3.45 -3.52 3.69
C THR A 186 -3.67 -4.88 4.37
N LYS A 187 -4.89 -5.43 4.33
CA LYS A 187 -5.27 -6.67 4.99
C LYS A 187 -4.65 -7.91 4.36
N TYR A 188 -4.26 -7.84 3.09
CA TYR A 188 -3.51 -8.93 2.45
C TYR A 188 -2.17 -9.18 3.16
N LEU A 189 -1.50 -8.14 3.63
CA LEU A 189 -0.24 -8.27 4.37
C LEU A 189 -0.43 -8.90 5.76
N GLU A 190 -1.57 -8.67 6.42
CA GLU A 190 -1.91 -9.36 7.67
C GLU A 190 -1.97 -10.88 7.43
N TRP A 191 -2.68 -11.32 6.39
CA TRP A 191 -2.75 -12.74 6.03
C TRP A 191 -1.39 -13.34 5.70
N VAL A 192 -0.52 -12.59 5.04
CA VAL A 192 0.84 -13.03 4.68
C VAL A 192 1.70 -13.19 5.93
N MET A 193 1.67 -12.22 6.84
CA MET A 193 2.44 -12.32 8.10
C MET A 193 1.95 -13.49 8.97
N ASP A 194 0.66 -13.79 8.97
CA ASP A 194 0.05 -14.91 9.70
C ASP A 194 0.46 -16.31 9.15
N LEU A 195 1.15 -16.39 8.01
CA LEU A 195 1.66 -17.67 7.50
C LEU A 195 2.84 -18.21 8.30
N LEU A 196 3.55 -17.34 9.01
CA LEU A 196 4.74 -17.68 9.77
C LEU A 196 4.48 -17.51 11.28
N PRO A 197 5.05 -18.38 12.12
CA PRO A 197 4.84 -18.31 13.57
C PRO A 197 5.49 -17.07 14.19
N GLY A 198 4.99 -16.62 15.33
CA GLY A 198 5.53 -15.47 16.06
C GLY A 198 7.01 -15.64 16.45
N SER A 199 7.47 -16.86 16.72
CA SER A 199 8.90 -17.15 16.95
C SER A 199 9.77 -16.78 15.75
N PHE A 200 9.30 -17.05 14.53
CA PHE A 200 10.01 -16.64 13.33
C PHE A 200 10.13 -15.11 13.24
N HIS A 201 9.02 -14.41 13.39
CA HIS A 201 9.02 -12.93 13.33
C HIS A 201 9.87 -12.28 14.42
N ARG A 202 10.00 -12.92 15.61
CA ARG A 202 10.88 -12.43 16.67
C ARG A 202 12.32 -12.39 16.20
N ASP A 203 12.76 -13.47 15.56
CA ASP A 203 14.17 -13.73 15.28
C ASP A 203 14.61 -13.24 13.89
N HIS A 204 13.64 -13.01 12.98
CA HIS A 204 13.87 -12.59 11.60
C HIS A 204 13.09 -11.29 11.31
N PRO A 205 13.71 -10.12 11.48
CA PRO A 205 13.07 -8.85 11.16
C PRO A 205 12.79 -8.71 9.65
N LEU A 206 11.61 -8.17 9.34
CA LEU A 206 11.21 -7.87 7.96
C LEU A 206 12.10 -6.77 7.39
N LYS A 207 12.70 -7.01 6.22
CA LYS A 207 13.57 -6.08 5.48
C LYS A 207 12.84 -5.37 4.34
N GLY A 208 11.77 -5.94 3.86
CA GLY A 208 10.99 -5.35 2.79
C GLY A 208 10.02 -6.32 2.18
N PHE A 209 9.17 -5.81 1.32
CA PHE A 209 8.23 -6.63 0.56
C PHE A 209 7.83 -5.96 -0.74
N ALA A 210 7.41 -6.78 -1.69
CA ALA A 210 6.71 -6.36 -2.89
C ALA A 210 5.35 -7.03 -2.94
N VAL A 211 4.30 -6.28 -3.28
CA VAL A 211 2.94 -6.78 -3.43
C VAL A 211 2.38 -6.42 -4.80
N CYS A 212 1.68 -7.37 -5.42
CA CYS A 212 0.86 -7.17 -6.61
C CYS A 212 -0.59 -7.44 -6.25
N TYR A 213 -1.45 -6.46 -6.40
CA TYR A 213 -2.90 -6.55 -6.29
C TYR A 213 -3.45 -6.84 -7.68
N LEU A 214 -4.06 -7.98 -7.89
CA LEU A 214 -4.40 -8.49 -9.22
C LEU A 214 -5.91 -8.49 -9.47
N ASN A 215 -6.69 -8.90 -8.48
CA ASN A 215 -8.14 -8.87 -8.54
C ASN A 215 -8.73 -8.57 -7.17
N GLU A 216 -9.85 -7.88 -7.15
CA GLU A 216 -10.59 -7.54 -5.93
C GLU A 216 -11.16 -8.81 -5.28
N ALA A 217 -11.12 -8.89 -3.97
CA ALA A 217 -11.81 -9.92 -3.19
C ALA A 217 -12.94 -9.28 -2.38
N LYS A 218 -14.08 -9.98 -2.31
CA LYS A 218 -15.31 -9.52 -1.63
C LYS A 218 -15.58 -10.35 -0.38
N GLU A 219 -16.51 -9.88 0.44
CA GLU A 219 -16.94 -10.63 1.61
C GLU A 219 -17.31 -12.06 1.24
N ALA A 220 -16.91 -12.98 2.08
CA ALA A 220 -17.11 -14.41 1.95
C ALA A 220 -16.31 -15.11 0.84
N ASP A 221 -15.57 -14.40 -0.01
CA ASP A 221 -14.71 -15.05 -1.00
C ASP A 221 -13.72 -16.02 -0.32
N PRO A 222 -13.65 -17.27 -0.79
CA PRO A 222 -12.62 -18.21 -0.37
C PRO A 222 -11.33 -17.87 -1.12
N VAL A 223 -10.21 -17.76 -0.40
CA VAL A 223 -8.90 -17.47 -0.99
C VAL A 223 -7.89 -18.51 -0.50
N SER A 224 -7.27 -19.22 -1.42
CA SER A 224 -6.13 -20.10 -1.16
C SER A 224 -4.85 -19.29 -1.22
N LEU A 225 -4.08 -19.28 -0.13
CA LEU A 225 -2.73 -18.74 -0.11
C LEU A 225 -1.74 -19.89 -0.32
N ARG A 226 -1.12 -19.90 -1.47
CA ARG A 226 0.01 -20.81 -1.76
C ARG A 226 1.29 -20.09 -1.41
N TYR A 227 2.20 -20.75 -0.72
CA TYR A 227 3.40 -20.07 -0.24
C TYR A 227 4.60 -20.99 -0.09
N ASP A 228 5.77 -20.35 -0.04
CA ASP A 228 7.05 -20.98 0.25
C ASP A 228 7.96 -19.98 0.94
N LEU A 229 8.67 -20.46 1.96
CA LEU A 229 9.73 -19.72 2.63
C LEU A 229 11.05 -20.43 2.34
N ASP A 230 11.94 -19.77 1.60
CA ASP A 230 13.22 -20.33 1.27
C ASP A 230 14.26 -20.16 2.41
N GLU A 231 15.40 -20.83 2.24
CA GLU A 231 16.52 -20.81 3.20
C GLU A 231 17.19 -19.43 3.36
N ASN A 232 16.93 -18.50 2.43
CA ASN A 232 17.44 -17.13 2.45
C ASN A 232 16.49 -16.15 3.16
N GLY A 233 15.38 -16.64 3.73
CA GLY A 233 14.38 -15.80 4.38
C GLY A 233 13.45 -15.07 3.40
N GLN A 234 13.33 -15.53 2.14
CA GLN A 234 12.38 -14.98 1.20
C GLN A 234 11.07 -15.77 1.26
N LEU A 235 9.99 -15.11 1.65
CA LEU A 235 8.62 -15.64 1.60
C LEU A 235 7.96 -15.22 0.30
N LEU A 236 7.52 -16.21 -0.47
CA LEU A 236 6.72 -16.02 -1.67
C LEU A 236 5.29 -16.45 -1.40
N VAL A 237 4.32 -15.64 -1.83
CA VAL A 237 2.88 -15.94 -1.70
C VAL A 237 2.20 -15.68 -3.03
N ASP A 238 1.35 -16.61 -3.46
CA ASP A 238 0.46 -16.47 -4.61
C ASP A 238 -0.95 -16.86 -4.18
N ALA A 239 -1.83 -15.88 -4.09
CA ALA A 239 -3.18 -16.06 -3.58
C ALA A 239 -4.17 -16.18 -4.74
N VAL A 240 -4.97 -17.24 -4.72
CA VAL A 240 -5.94 -17.56 -5.76
C VAL A 240 -7.32 -17.84 -5.17
N ARG A 241 -8.35 -17.65 -5.97
CA ARG A 241 -9.73 -18.05 -5.67
C ARG A 241 -10.37 -18.72 -6.87
N PRO A 242 -11.51 -19.41 -6.73
CA PRO A 242 -12.32 -19.78 -7.89
C PRO A 242 -12.63 -18.55 -8.73
N ASP A 243 -12.59 -18.70 -10.06
CA ASP A 243 -12.96 -17.61 -10.96
C ASP A 243 -14.48 -17.36 -10.87
N PRO A 244 -14.95 -16.14 -10.59
CA PRO A 244 -16.38 -15.86 -10.48
C PRO A 244 -17.17 -16.12 -11.77
N ALA A 245 -16.51 -16.13 -12.94
CA ALA A 245 -17.13 -16.41 -14.23
C ALA A 245 -17.07 -17.89 -14.62
N ASP A 246 -16.15 -18.66 -14.04
CA ASP A 246 -15.94 -20.08 -14.35
C ASP A 246 -15.28 -20.78 -13.16
N GLU A 247 -16.07 -21.38 -12.29
CA GLU A 247 -15.60 -22.04 -11.06
C GLU A 247 -14.62 -23.20 -11.30
N THR A 248 -14.50 -23.70 -12.54
CA THR A 248 -13.51 -24.72 -12.89
C THR A 248 -12.10 -24.15 -13.04
N LYS A 249 -11.97 -22.83 -13.08
CA LYS A 249 -10.71 -22.09 -13.17
C LYS A 249 -10.41 -21.37 -11.87
N THR A 250 -9.17 -20.95 -11.74
CA THR A 250 -8.71 -20.10 -10.64
C THR A 250 -8.30 -18.72 -11.15
N GLN A 251 -8.64 -17.70 -10.37
CA GLN A 251 -8.24 -16.32 -10.58
C GLN A 251 -7.24 -15.92 -9.49
N ARG A 252 -6.12 -15.32 -9.87
CA ARG A 252 -5.16 -14.77 -8.89
C ARG A 252 -5.74 -13.51 -8.26
N VAL A 253 -5.67 -13.41 -6.94
CA VAL A 253 -6.16 -12.26 -6.18
C VAL A 253 -5.01 -11.29 -5.87
N PHE A 254 -3.93 -11.80 -5.30
CA PHE A 254 -2.72 -11.03 -5.03
C PHE A 254 -1.49 -11.93 -5.01
N ALA A 255 -0.33 -11.30 -5.09
CA ALA A 255 0.94 -12.00 -4.87
C ALA A 255 1.87 -11.12 -4.01
N VAL A 256 2.68 -11.77 -3.17
CA VAL A 256 3.65 -11.09 -2.30
C VAL A 256 4.99 -11.78 -2.38
N ARG A 257 6.06 -10.98 -2.34
CA ARG A 257 7.40 -11.39 -1.98
C ARG A 257 7.81 -10.57 -0.77
N ALA A 258 8.09 -11.23 0.35
CA ALA A 258 8.62 -10.60 1.55
C ALA A 258 10.03 -11.13 1.85
N GLU A 259 10.89 -10.28 2.40
CA GLU A 259 12.29 -10.57 2.67
C GLU A 259 12.57 -10.32 4.15
N PHE A 260 13.10 -11.33 4.82
CA PHE A 260 13.46 -11.32 6.24
C PHE A 260 14.98 -11.40 6.40
N ALA A 261 15.49 -10.90 7.55
CA ALA A 261 16.93 -10.98 7.88
C ALA A 261 17.30 -12.34 8.44
#